data_5b22ed6ce688c003d76f1a5bc48962bf
#
_entry.id   5b22ed6ce688c003d76f1a5bc48962bf
#
_cell.length_a   1.000
_cell.length_b   1.000
_cell.length_c   1.000
_cell.angle_alpha   90.00
_cell.angle_beta   90.00
_cell.angle_gamma   90.00
#
_symmetry.space_group_name_H-M   'P 1'
#
loop_
_entity.id
_entity.type
_entity.pdbx_description
1 polymer ?
#
loop_
_entity_poly.entity_id
_entity_poly.type
_entity_poly.pdbx_seq_one_letter_code
_entity_poly.pdbx_strand_id
1 'polypeptide(L)'
;LNEDMISYEGEIKQIPNTIEAFGKREGKVNEQRPTTYEEGPWMYKRNNLYYLFFAAGPISEHIGYSTSKSITGPWEYKGIVMPTQGGSFTNHPGIIDFKGKSYFFYHNAALPGGTGFTRSVCVEELKFNKDGSIVQMNMTEGIKKSLTPLNPYAKTEAETIAWSEGVKSMKNKVVGNFITAKYNDAYTKVKEV
;
A
#
# COMPACT_ATOMS: atom_id res chain seq x y z
N LEU A 1 16.76 -4.69 9.59
CA LEU A 1 16.30 -5.82 10.40
C LEU A 1 17.05 -7.09 9.97
N ASN A 2 17.30 -7.98 10.91
CA ASN A 2 17.78 -9.33 10.66
C ASN A 2 16.63 -10.22 10.14
N GLU A 3 16.95 -11.47 9.78
CA GLU A 3 15.95 -12.43 9.25
C GLU A 3 14.81 -12.75 10.23
N ASP A 4 15.04 -12.59 11.53
CA ASP A 4 14.02 -12.77 12.57
C ASP A 4 12.94 -11.66 12.58
N MET A 5 13.16 -10.56 11.84
CA MET A 5 12.28 -9.39 11.70
C MET A 5 12.01 -8.61 13.00
N ILE A 6 12.71 -8.91 14.09
CA ILE A 6 12.54 -8.26 15.41
C ILE A 6 13.86 -7.68 15.96
N SER A 7 15.00 -8.11 15.46
CA SER A 7 16.30 -7.57 15.81
C SER A 7 16.93 -6.80 14.64
N TYR A 8 17.96 -6.00 14.94
CA TYR A 8 18.72 -5.27 13.91
C TYR A 8 20.21 -5.35 14.21
N GLU A 9 21.02 -5.23 13.17
CA GLU A 9 22.46 -5.16 13.25
C GLU A 9 22.95 -3.76 12.85
N GLY A 10 23.99 -3.29 13.55
CA GLY A 10 24.62 -2.00 13.30
C GLY A 10 23.82 -0.81 13.85
N GLU A 11 24.13 0.38 13.34
CA GLU A 11 23.49 1.62 13.77
C GLU A 11 22.19 1.90 13.00
N ILE A 12 21.20 2.46 13.69
CA ILE A 12 19.98 2.97 13.06
C ILE A 12 20.36 4.21 12.25
N LYS A 13 20.10 4.14 10.93
CA LYS A 13 20.33 5.27 10.02
C LYS A 13 19.02 5.94 9.66
N GLN A 14 18.98 7.25 9.79
CA GLN A 14 17.87 8.07 9.36
C GLN A 14 18.07 8.51 7.91
N ILE A 15 16.99 8.54 7.14
CA ILE A 15 16.95 9.21 5.83
C ILE A 15 16.68 10.69 6.12
N PRO A 16 17.60 11.61 5.79
CA PRO A 16 17.39 13.04 6.03
C PRO A 16 16.17 13.56 5.27
N ASN A 17 15.31 14.33 5.94
CA ASN A 17 14.13 14.94 5.34
C ASN A 17 14.51 16.20 4.56
N THR A 18 15.09 16.00 3.37
CA THR A 18 15.55 17.05 2.47
C THR A 18 14.71 17.15 1.20
N ILE A 19 14.75 18.31 0.55
CA ILE A 19 14.02 18.53 -0.73
C ILE A 19 14.51 17.57 -1.80
N GLU A 20 15.79 17.25 -1.83
CA GLU A 20 16.36 16.29 -2.77
C GLU A 20 15.78 14.88 -2.55
N ALA A 21 15.60 14.49 -1.30
CA ALA A 21 15.09 13.16 -0.94
C ALA A 21 13.56 13.06 -1.07
N PHE A 22 12.81 14.10 -0.74
CA PHE A 22 11.36 14.01 -0.61
C PHE A 22 10.57 15.05 -1.41
N GLY A 23 11.23 15.89 -2.18
CA GLY A 23 10.59 16.93 -2.98
C GLY A 23 10.18 18.17 -2.20
N LYS A 24 10.03 19.26 -2.93
CA LYS A 24 9.60 20.54 -2.36
C LYS A 24 8.10 20.51 -2.06
N ARG A 25 7.75 20.87 -0.84
CA ARG A 25 6.35 21.00 -0.44
C ARG A 25 5.71 22.22 -1.11
N GLU A 26 4.52 22.05 -1.63
CA GLU A 26 3.68 23.13 -2.10
C GLU A 26 2.89 23.77 -0.93
N GLY A 27 2.49 25.05 -1.08
CA GLY A 27 1.73 25.76 -0.06
C GLY A 27 2.55 26.20 1.14
N LYS A 28 1.94 26.23 2.34
CA LYS A 28 2.63 26.67 3.56
C LYS A 28 3.65 25.62 4.00
N VAL A 29 4.90 26.00 3.95
CA VAL A 29 6.02 25.24 4.50
C VAL A 29 6.27 25.71 5.93
N ASN A 30 6.52 24.78 6.84
CA ASN A 30 6.99 25.10 8.20
C ASN A 30 8.22 24.25 8.53
N GLU A 31 8.91 24.58 9.61
CA GLU A 31 10.13 23.88 10.02
C GLU A 31 9.93 22.40 10.29
N GLN A 32 8.73 22.00 10.72
CA GLN A 32 8.38 20.61 11.01
C GLN A 32 8.06 19.80 9.73
N ARG A 33 7.67 20.49 8.64
CA ARG A 33 7.27 19.88 7.37
C ARG A 33 7.91 20.61 6.19
N PRO A 34 9.24 20.49 6.03
CA PRO A 34 9.98 21.23 5.00
C PRO A 34 9.81 20.63 3.60
N THR A 35 9.42 19.37 3.50
CA THR A 35 9.28 18.61 2.24
C THR A 35 7.86 18.10 2.05
N THR A 36 7.63 17.37 0.96
CA THR A 36 6.31 16.74 0.72
C THR A 36 6.05 15.54 1.63
N TYR A 37 7.06 14.94 2.27
CA TYR A 37 6.89 13.77 3.13
C TYR A 37 5.93 14.05 4.29
N GLU A 38 4.91 13.20 4.41
CA GLU A 38 4.00 13.19 5.55
C GLU A 38 4.21 11.95 6.42
N GLU A 39 3.95 10.76 5.86
CA GLU A 39 3.96 9.51 6.58
C GLU A 39 3.98 8.27 5.66
N GLY A 40 3.75 7.08 6.19
CA GLY A 40 3.49 5.85 5.45
C GLY A 40 4.61 5.40 4.50
N PRO A 41 5.89 5.41 4.93
CA PRO A 41 6.97 5.01 4.03
C PRO A 41 6.90 3.52 3.69
N TRP A 42 7.05 3.19 2.41
CA TRP A 42 7.15 1.83 1.93
C TRP A 42 8.40 1.65 1.09
N MET A 43 9.27 0.73 1.51
CA MET A 43 10.50 0.40 0.79
C MET A 43 10.24 -0.74 -0.18
N TYR A 44 10.71 -0.56 -1.43
CA TYR A 44 10.62 -1.57 -2.47
C TYR A 44 11.94 -1.63 -3.25
N LYS A 45 12.35 -2.82 -3.63
CA LYS A 45 13.56 -3.03 -4.45
C LYS A 45 13.20 -3.71 -5.75
N ARG A 46 13.64 -3.13 -6.86
CA ARG A 46 13.50 -3.73 -8.19
C ARG A 46 14.80 -3.58 -8.95
N ASN A 47 15.33 -4.71 -9.44
CA ASN A 47 16.67 -4.76 -10.04
C ASN A 47 17.72 -4.16 -9.07
N ASN A 48 18.53 -3.22 -9.55
CA ASN A 48 19.56 -2.55 -8.76
C ASN A 48 19.12 -1.18 -8.21
N LEU A 49 17.82 -0.92 -8.14
CA LEU A 49 17.26 0.34 -7.68
C LEU A 49 16.33 0.12 -6.48
N TYR A 50 16.50 0.95 -5.47
CA TYR A 50 15.59 1.05 -4.34
C TYR A 50 14.59 2.17 -4.59
N TYR A 51 13.36 1.93 -4.21
CA TYR A 51 12.24 2.87 -4.28
C TYR A 51 11.71 3.09 -2.87
N LEU A 52 11.54 4.33 -2.49
CA LEU A 52 10.87 4.74 -1.26
C LEU A 52 9.59 5.45 -1.65
N PHE A 53 8.46 4.80 -1.43
CA PHE A 53 7.14 5.39 -1.60
C PHE A 53 6.67 5.98 -0.29
N PHE A 54 5.89 7.03 -0.33
CA PHE A 54 5.39 7.69 0.87
C PHE A 54 4.12 8.49 0.60
N ALA A 55 3.31 8.65 1.65
CA ALA A 55 2.25 9.64 1.67
C ALA A 55 2.86 11.04 1.65
N ALA A 56 2.42 11.86 0.74
CA ALA A 56 2.99 13.17 0.45
C ALA A 56 1.91 14.25 0.52
N GLY A 57 2.28 15.36 1.14
CA GLY A 57 1.41 16.52 1.32
C GLY A 57 1.61 17.65 0.30
N PRO A 58 0.78 18.70 0.43
CA PRO A 58 -0.10 18.97 1.57
C PRO A 58 -1.28 17.98 1.66
N ILE A 59 -1.91 17.93 2.84
CA ILE A 59 -3.16 17.17 3.04
C ILE A 59 -4.31 17.90 2.29
N SER A 60 -5.09 17.23 1.43
CA SER A 60 -5.21 15.78 1.26
C SER A 60 -4.02 15.21 0.49
N GLU A 61 -3.58 14.05 0.93
CA GLU A 61 -2.35 13.43 0.46
C GLU A 61 -2.42 12.90 -0.97
N HIS A 62 -1.25 12.88 -1.59
CA HIS A 62 -0.94 12.11 -2.78
C HIS A 62 0.15 11.07 -2.43
N ILE A 63 0.51 10.20 -3.35
CA ILE A 63 1.64 9.29 -3.18
C ILE A 63 2.82 9.78 -4.00
N GLY A 64 3.91 10.10 -3.31
CA GLY A 64 5.20 10.42 -3.90
C GLY A 64 6.16 9.24 -3.86
N TYR A 65 7.27 9.35 -4.60
CA TYR A 65 8.34 8.38 -4.51
C TYR A 65 9.71 8.99 -4.77
N SER A 66 10.69 8.32 -4.20
CA SER A 66 12.11 8.61 -4.40
C SER A 66 12.85 7.34 -4.78
N THR A 67 14.01 7.47 -5.40
CA THR A 67 14.87 6.34 -5.74
C THR A 67 16.28 6.50 -5.22
N SER A 68 16.97 5.38 -5.02
CA SER A 68 18.39 5.35 -4.68
C SER A 68 19.04 4.05 -5.18
N LYS A 69 20.33 4.10 -5.45
CA LYS A 69 21.16 2.89 -5.70
C LYS A 69 21.58 2.18 -4.42
N SER A 70 21.40 2.82 -3.27
CA SER A 70 21.68 2.25 -1.94
C SER A 70 20.48 2.41 -1.03
N ILE A 71 20.22 1.43 -0.17
CA ILE A 71 19.14 1.48 0.81
C ILE A 71 19.28 2.63 1.81
N THR A 72 20.50 3.10 2.02
CA THR A 72 20.80 4.22 2.91
C THR A 72 20.89 5.57 2.20
N GLY A 73 20.60 5.62 0.89
CA GLY A 73 20.71 6.83 0.08
C GLY A 73 22.06 6.99 -0.62
N PRO A 74 22.33 8.16 -1.22
CA PRO A 74 21.41 9.30 -1.24
C PRO A 74 20.11 9.01 -2.00
N TRP A 75 19.02 9.59 -1.52
CA TRP A 75 17.69 9.48 -2.13
C TRP A 75 17.41 10.68 -3.02
N GLU A 76 16.76 10.42 -4.16
CA GLU A 76 16.37 11.43 -5.13
C GLU A 76 14.86 11.34 -5.38
N TYR A 77 14.15 12.44 -5.10
CA TYR A 77 12.72 12.55 -5.38
C TYR A 77 12.44 12.46 -6.88
N LYS A 78 11.50 11.63 -7.26
CA LYS A 78 11.16 11.36 -8.67
C LYS A 78 9.77 11.84 -9.09
N GLY A 79 8.95 12.26 -8.13
CA GLY A 79 7.63 12.81 -8.43
C GLY A 79 6.47 12.02 -7.83
N ILE A 80 5.32 12.17 -8.45
CA ILE A 80 4.04 11.65 -7.98
C ILE A 80 3.74 10.32 -8.66
N VAL A 81 3.43 9.30 -7.86
CA VAL A 81 2.91 8.01 -8.33
C VAL A 81 1.42 8.07 -8.56
N MET A 82 0.70 8.61 -7.58
CA MET A 82 -0.76 8.74 -7.60
C MET A 82 -1.17 10.11 -7.06
N PRO A 83 -1.85 10.95 -7.84
CA PRO A 83 -2.35 12.25 -7.39
C PRO A 83 -3.40 12.10 -6.28
N THR A 84 -3.66 13.18 -5.56
CA THR A 84 -4.77 13.27 -4.60
C THR A 84 -6.10 13.01 -5.28
N GLN A 85 -6.80 11.95 -4.86
CA GLN A 85 -8.12 11.58 -5.38
C GLN A 85 -8.79 10.54 -4.46
N GLY A 86 -10.02 10.15 -4.76
CA GLY A 86 -10.73 9.06 -4.07
C GLY A 86 -11.36 9.44 -2.73
N GLY A 87 -11.45 10.73 -2.39
CA GLY A 87 -12.22 11.25 -1.26
C GLY A 87 -11.63 11.02 0.14
N SER A 88 -10.52 10.29 0.27
CA SER A 88 -9.77 10.21 1.53
C SER A 88 -8.75 11.35 1.62
N PHE A 89 -8.59 11.93 2.80
CA PHE A 89 -7.55 12.95 3.03
C PHE A 89 -6.17 12.32 3.32
N THR A 90 -6.12 11.00 3.54
CA THR A 90 -4.89 10.22 3.69
C THR A 90 -4.78 9.17 2.59
N ASN A 91 -3.56 8.74 2.28
CA ASN A 91 -3.32 7.64 1.36
C ASN A 91 -1.96 6.97 1.65
N HIS A 92 -1.95 5.67 1.87
CA HIS A 92 -0.72 4.92 2.15
C HIS A 92 -0.41 3.91 1.06
N PRO A 93 0.85 3.84 0.58
CA PRO A 93 1.27 2.90 -0.43
C PRO A 93 1.65 1.53 0.15
N GLY A 94 1.47 0.48 -0.66
CA GLY A 94 2.07 -0.83 -0.44
C GLY A 94 2.37 -1.48 -1.78
N ILE A 95 3.55 -2.05 -1.97
CA ILE A 95 3.96 -2.65 -3.23
C ILE A 95 4.36 -4.10 -3.02
N ILE A 96 3.91 -4.98 -3.92
CA ILE A 96 4.32 -6.39 -3.96
C ILE A 96 4.44 -6.88 -5.40
N ASP A 97 5.42 -7.75 -5.63
CA ASP A 97 5.52 -8.53 -6.87
C ASP A 97 4.75 -9.84 -6.73
N PHE A 98 3.90 -10.14 -7.70
CA PHE A 98 3.15 -11.37 -7.74
C PHE A 98 2.96 -11.85 -9.16
N LYS A 99 3.28 -13.10 -9.45
CA LYS A 99 3.17 -13.72 -10.78
C LYS A 99 3.77 -12.88 -11.91
N GLY A 100 4.95 -12.33 -11.69
CA GLY A 100 5.70 -11.55 -12.69
C GLY A 100 5.21 -10.13 -12.93
N LYS A 101 4.31 -9.64 -12.12
CA LYS A 101 3.80 -8.27 -12.14
C LYS A 101 4.00 -7.59 -10.81
N SER A 102 4.12 -6.27 -10.81
CA SER A 102 4.15 -5.44 -9.61
C SER A 102 2.77 -4.85 -9.36
N TYR A 103 2.30 -4.90 -8.12
CA TYR A 103 1.00 -4.38 -7.71
C TYR A 103 1.19 -3.28 -6.67
N PHE A 104 0.43 -2.22 -6.86
CA PHE A 104 0.39 -1.05 -5.99
C PHE A 104 -0.91 -1.05 -5.20
N PHE A 105 -0.81 -1.24 -3.90
CA PHE A 105 -1.92 -1.14 -2.96
C PHE A 105 -2.01 0.26 -2.40
N TYR A 106 -3.22 0.74 -2.24
CA TYR A 106 -3.53 2.03 -1.64
C TYR A 106 -4.91 1.98 -1.00
N HIS A 107 -5.39 3.09 -0.48
CA HIS A 107 -6.76 3.16 0.02
C HIS A 107 -7.47 4.41 -0.48
N ASN A 108 -8.80 4.35 -0.50
CA ASN A 108 -9.69 5.48 -0.78
C ASN A 108 -10.93 5.45 0.11
N ALA A 109 -11.83 6.40 -0.10
CA ALA A 109 -13.12 6.50 0.59
C ALA A 109 -14.30 6.29 -0.35
N ALA A 110 -14.13 5.53 -1.44
CA ALA A 110 -15.12 5.44 -2.52
C ALA A 110 -16.32 4.53 -2.22
N LEU A 111 -16.20 3.61 -1.25
CA LEU A 111 -17.34 2.79 -0.84
C LEU A 111 -18.37 3.61 -0.03
N PRO A 112 -19.65 3.21 -0.03
CA PRO A 112 -20.68 3.88 0.77
C PRO A 112 -20.27 4.02 2.25
N GLY A 113 -20.36 5.22 2.82
CA GLY A 113 -19.91 5.53 4.18
C GLY A 113 -18.40 5.71 4.32
N GLY A 114 -17.66 5.75 3.20
CA GLY A 114 -16.21 5.98 3.20
C GLY A 114 -15.84 7.39 3.65
N THR A 115 -14.74 7.49 4.38
CA THR A 115 -14.12 8.74 4.88
C THR A 115 -12.61 8.57 4.93
N GLY A 116 -11.87 9.57 5.42
CA GLY A 116 -10.46 9.41 5.73
C GLY A 116 -10.16 8.39 6.84
N PHE A 117 -11.17 7.97 7.61
CA PHE A 117 -11.07 6.98 8.68
C PHE A 117 -11.77 5.65 8.34
N THR A 118 -12.75 5.67 7.43
CA THR A 118 -13.44 4.47 6.93
C THR A 118 -12.98 4.23 5.51
N ARG A 119 -11.88 3.51 5.38
CA ARG A 119 -11.09 3.38 4.16
C ARG A 119 -11.27 2.03 3.49
N SER A 120 -11.24 2.03 2.16
CA SER A 120 -11.32 0.83 1.32
C SER A 120 -9.96 0.54 0.71
N VAL A 121 -9.51 -0.70 0.78
CA VAL A 121 -8.26 -1.14 0.13
C VAL A 121 -8.50 -1.25 -1.37
N CYS A 122 -7.57 -0.69 -2.13
CA CYS A 122 -7.56 -0.69 -3.59
C CYS A 122 -6.24 -1.25 -4.10
N VAL A 123 -6.23 -1.71 -5.34
CA VAL A 123 -5.02 -2.24 -5.99
C VAL A 123 -5.01 -1.91 -7.47
N GLU A 124 -3.84 -1.51 -7.97
CA GLU A 124 -3.54 -1.28 -9.37
C GLU A 124 -2.30 -2.07 -9.81
N GLU A 125 -2.14 -2.31 -11.11
CA GLU A 125 -0.89 -2.81 -11.65
C GLU A 125 0.13 -1.67 -11.72
N LEU A 126 1.25 -1.77 -11.00
CA LEU A 126 2.33 -0.80 -11.03
C LEU A 126 3.18 -0.99 -12.29
N LYS A 127 3.31 0.06 -13.09
CA LYS A 127 4.08 0.04 -14.33
C LYS A 127 5.32 0.90 -14.23
N PHE A 128 6.39 0.41 -14.85
CA PHE A 128 7.69 1.09 -14.91
C PHE A 128 8.04 1.43 -16.34
N ASN A 129 8.65 2.58 -16.53
CA ASN A 129 9.32 2.95 -17.76
C ASN A 129 10.64 2.17 -17.91
N LYS A 130 11.25 2.25 -19.09
CA LYS A 130 12.53 1.56 -19.38
C LYS A 130 13.69 2.04 -18.50
N ASP A 131 13.65 3.31 -18.09
CA ASP A 131 14.64 3.92 -17.20
C ASP A 131 14.43 3.60 -15.70
N GLY A 132 13.38 2.85 -15.38
CA GLY A 132 13.00 2.50 -14.01
C GLY A 132 12.11 3.53 -13.32
N SER A 133 11.80 4.66 -13.96
CA SER A 133 10.80 5.58 -13.42
C SER A 133 9.40 4.95 -13.42
N ILE A 134 8.53 5.41 -12.53
CA ILE A 134 7.18 4.90 -12.39
C ILE A 134 6.24 5.65 -13.34
N VAL A 135 5.37 4.91 -14.00
CA VAL A 135 4.26 5.52 -14.75
C VAL A 135 3.23 6.00 -13.74
N GLN A 136 3.01 7.32 -13.68
CA GLN A 136 1.98 7.91 -12.84
C GLN A 136 0.61 7.28 -13.15
N MET A 137 -0.15 6.96 -12.13
CA MET A 137 -1.46 6.32 -12.25
C MET A 137 -2.55 7.11 -11.55
N ASN A 138 -3.78 6.93 -12.02
CA ASN A 138 -4.98 7.39 -11.34
C ASN A 138 -5.67 6.20 -10.67
N MET A 139 -6.46 6.47 -9.64
CA MET A 139 -7.38 5.48 -9.08
C MET A 139 -8.37 5.02 -10.15
N THR A 140 -8.64 3.72 -10.19
CA THR A 140 -9.64 3.12 -11.06
C THR A 140 -10.70 2.39 -10.23
N GLU A 141 -11.58 1.66 -10.89
CA GLU A 141 -12.50 0.72 -10.22
C GLU A 141 -11.78 -0.57 -9.76
N GLY A 142 -10.44 -0.61 -9.88
CA GLY A 142 -9.59 -1.73 -9.53
C GLY A 142 -9.32 -2.70 -10.69
N ILE A 143 -8.69 -3.82 -10.37
CA ILE A 143 -8.31 -4.83 -11.35
C ILE A 143 -9.57 -5.57 -11.81
N LYS A 144 -10.00 -5.29 -13.03
CA LYS A 144 -11.23 -5.88 -13.61
C LYS A 144 -11.09 -7.37 -13.93
N LYS A 145 -9.87 -7.87 -14.13
CA LYS A 145 -9.62 -9.27 -14.46
C LYS A 145 -9.04 -10.00 -13.25
N SER A 146 -9.76 -10.98 -12.76
CA SER A 146 -9.22 -11.89 -11.76
C SER A 146 -7.93 -12.55 -12.25
N LEU A 147 -6.91 -12.58 -11.40
CA LEU A 147 -5.65 -13.28 -11.70
C LEU A 147 -5.84 -14.78 -11.82
N THR A 148 -6.79 -15.33 -11.10
CA THR A 148 -7.18 -16.73 -11.13
C THR A 148 -8.64 -16.82 -10.69
N PRO A 149 -9.55 -17.38 -11.50
CA PRO A 149 -10.90 -17.64 -11.05
C PRO A 149 -10.89 -18.60 -9.85
N LEU A 150 -11.86 -18.47 -8.96
CA LEU A 150 -12.04 -19.40 -7.86
C LEU A 150 -12.47 -20.75 -8.45
N ASN A 151 -11.76 -21.82 -8.07
CA ASN A 151 -12.24 -23.17 -8.35
C ASN A 151 -13.20 -23.60 -7.24
N PRO A 152 -14.51 -23.73 -7.52
CA PRO A 152 -15.50 -24.08 -6.49
C PRO A 152 -15.33 -25.53 -5.96
N TYR A 153 -14.55 -26.36 -6.64
CA TYR A 153 -14.24 -27.72 -6.22
C TYR A 153 -12.94 -27.85 -5.43
N ALA A 154 -12.19 -26.76 -5.28
CA ALA A 154 -11.01 -26.71 -4.42
C ALA A 154 -11.37 -26.17 -3.03
N LYS A 155 -10.77 -26.76 -2.00
CA LYS A 155 -10.93 -26.23 -0.63
C LYS A 155 -10.44 -24.77 -0.59
N THR A 156 -11.31 -23.90 -0.12
CA THR A 156 -10.97 -22.50 0.19
C THR A 156 -11.20 -22.27 1.67
N GLU A 157 -10.20 -21.75 2.36
CA GLU A 157 -10.32 -21.45 3.79
C GLU A 157 -11.30 -20.29 4.00
N ALA A 158 -12.16 -20.41 5.01
CA ALA A 158 -13.26 -19.47 5.24
C ALA A 158 -12.78 -18.05 5.62
N GLU A 159 -11.57 -17.92 6.15
CA GLU A 159 -10.92 -16.64 6.44
C GLU A 159 -10.37 -15.93 5.19
N THR A 160 -10.41 -16.56 4.01
CA THR A 160 -10.13 -15.92 2.72
C THR A 160 -11.35 -15.10 2.30
N ILE A 161 -11.57 -14.01 3.01
CA ILE A 161 -12.78 -13.19 2.90
C ILE A 161 -12.57 -12.06 1.90
N ALA A 162 -13.40 -11.98 0.86
CA ALA A 162 -13.53 -10.80 0.01
C ALA A 162 -14.48 -9.77 0.64
N TRP A 163 -15.55 -10.25 1.25
CA TRP A 163 -16.54 -9.46 1.99
C TRP A 163 -17.18 -10.30 3.07
N SER A 164 -17.60 -9.68 4.16
CA SER A 164 -18.30 -10.41 5.23
C SER A 164 -19.21 -9.51 6.05
N GLU A 165 -20.24 -10.11 6.63
CA GLU A 165 -21.08 -9.48 7.63
C GLU A 165 -21.33 -10.45 8.79
N GLY A 166 -21.23 -9.94 10.02
CA GLY A 166 -21.50 -10.71 11.22
C GLY A 166 -20.51 -11.81 11.54
N VAL A 167 -19.32 -11.84 10.96
CA VAL A 167 -18.28 -12.81 11.27
C VAL A 167 -17.08 -12.17 11.95
N LYS A 168 -16.29 -12.99 12.64
CA LYS A 168 -15.01 -12.62 13.23
C LYS A 168 -13.98 -13.70 12.95
N SER A 169 -12.80 -13.29 12.46
CA SER A 169 -11.66 -14.19 12.38
C SER A 169 -11.04 -14.40 13.76
N MET A 170 -10.71 -15.63 14.06
CA MET A 170 -10.08 -16.06 15.32
C MET A 170 -8.96 -17.05 15.02
N LYS A 171 -8.12 -17.29 16.01
CA LYS A 171 -7.00 -18.24 15.93
C LYS A 171 -6.92 -19.09 17.18
N ASN A 172 -6.67 -20.39 17.01
CA ASN A 172 -6.24 -21.25 18.09
C ASN A 172 -5.10 -22.18 17.66
N LYS A 173 -4.51 -22.88 18.62
CA LYS A 173 -3.34 -23.74 18.37
C LYS A 173 -3.67 -25.04 17.65
N VAL A 174 -4.92 -25.48 17.63
CA VAL A 174 -5.34 -26.79 17.09
C VAL A 174 -5.77 -26.66 15.63
N VAL A 175 -6.66 -25.70 15.32
CA VAL A 175 -7.23 -25.54 13.99
C VAL A 175 -6.60 -24.39 13.16
N GLY A 176 -5.72 -23.62 13.77
CA GLY A 176 -5.15 -22.43 13.12
C GLY A 176 -6.12 -21.26 13.11
N ASN A 177 -6.21 -20.55 11.98
CA ASN A 177 -7.18 -19.49 11.79
C ASN A 177 -8.56 -20.09 11.46
N PHE A 178 -9.61 -19.44 11.90
CA PHE A 178 -11.00 -19.82 11.61
C PHE A 178 -11.91 -18.61 11.77
N ILE A 179 -13.13 -18.71 11.27
CA ILE A 179 -14.16 -17.69 11.47
C ILE A 179 -15.24 -18.18 12.45
N THR A 180 -15.84 -17.24 13.16
CA THR A 180 -17.03 -17.45 13.98
C THR A 180 -18.14 -16.53 13.55
N ALA A 181 -19.37 -17.00 13.48
CA ALA A 181 -20.56 -16.20 13.29
C ALA A 181 -20.97 -15.51 14.60
N LYS A 182 -21.38 -14.27 14.55
CA LYS A 182 -21.89 -13.50 15.70
C LYS A 182 -23.40 -13.68 15.90
N TYR A 183 -24.11 -14.01 14.82
CA TYR A 183 -25.56 -14.19 14.79
C TYR A 183 -25.95 -15.07 13.60
N ASN A 184 -27.22 -15.51 13.56
CA ASN A 184 -27.77 -16.19 12.40
C ASN A 184 -27.72 -15.23 11.19
N ASP A 185 -27.62 -15.79 9.98
CA ASP A 185 -27.51 -15.05 8.70
C ASP A 185 -26.17 -14.30 8.53
N ALA A 186 -25.20 -14.48 9.43
CA ALA A 186 -23.83 -14.04 9.19
C ALA A 186 -23.23 -14.78 7.98
N TYR A 187 -22.54 -14.05 7.12
CA TYR A 187 -21.99 -14.64 5.90
C TYR A 187 -20.57 -14.17 5.58
N THR A 188 -19.88 -14.95 4.80
CA THR A 188 -18.67 -14.55 4.08
C THR A 188 -18.89 -14.70 2.60
N LYS A 189 -18.41 -13.74 1.82
CA LYS A 189 -18.28 -13.81 0.37
C LYS A 189 -16.81 -14.05 0.07
N VAL A 190 -16.48 -15.21 -0.45
CA VAL A 190 -15.24 -15.44 -1.17
C VAL A 190 -15.40 -14.93 -2.58
N LYS A 191 -14.31 -14.76 -3.28
CA LYS A 191 -14.25 -14.21 -4.62
C LYS A 191 -15.29 -14.85 -5.56
N GLU A 192 -15.66 -14.11 -6.58
CA GLU A 192 -16.55 -14.55 -7.65
C GLU A 192 -16.12 -15.89 -8.25
N VAL A 193 -17.08 -16.78 -8.41
CA VAL A 193 -16.95 -18.09 -9.04
C VAL A 193 -17.09 -17.94 -10.55
#